data_088667f7e08dc25f5a06e231adc92644
#
_entry.id   088667f7e08dc25f5a06e231adc92644
#
_cell.length_a   1.000
_cell.length_b   1.000
_cell.length_c   1.000
_cell.angle_alpha   90.00
_cell.angle_beta   90.00
_cell.angle_gamma   90.00
#
_symmetry.space_group_name_H-M   'P 1'
#
loop_
_entity.id
_entity.type
_entity.pdbx_description
1 polymer ?
#
loop_
_entity_poly.entity_id
_entity_poly.type
_entity_poly.pdbx_seq_one_letter_code
_entity_poly.pdbx_strand_id
1 'polypeptide(L)'
;MITRPVRPFSPHDPLGLMPKQFPSGFLVAVLLTASGLLWAVMFFGPLAHLSRLSGGMTPFDIRPWGYSYAEARAFLEAIGAEGRAYYASPELILDAFYPPLYAVSRGLALWWLTMPGRIGKAPVPLKVRWALIAVPILMATLDVIENGCIVVMLWMWPRLSNGVVEISSLATQVKIIAGALTETLMAGLAVVWLLRLFARRVYD
;
A
#
# COMPACT_ATOMS: atom_id res chain seq x y z
N MET A 1 -38.30 -38.67 -8.67
CA MET A 1 -38.26 -37.23 -9.02
C MET A 1 -37.68 -36.49 -7.81
N ILE A 2 -36.38 -36.14 -7.83
CA ILE A 2 -35.68 -35.51 -6.67
C ILE A 2 -35.80 -33.99 -6.86
N THR A 3 -36.71 -33.38 -6.09
CA THR A 3 -36.84 -31.91 -6.06
C THR A 3 -35.62 -31.31 -5.36
N ARG A 4 -34.79 -30.55 -6.09
CA ARG A 4 -33.72 -29.76 -5.47
C ARG A 4 -34.35 -28.68 -4.58
N PRO A 5 -33.89 -28.52 -3.33
CA PRO A 5 -34.41 -27.46 -2.48
C PRO A 5 -34.09 -26.10 -3.10
N VAL A 6 -35.14 -25.29 -3.26
CA VAL A 6 -35.02 -23.90 -3.69
C VAL A 6 -34.25 -23.12 -2.58
N ARG A 7 -33.13 -22.52 -2.92
CA ARG A 7 -32.35 -21.72 -1.97
C ARG A 7 -33.19 -20.48 -1.55
N PRO A 8 -33.21 -20.13 -0.27
CA PRO A 8 -33.91 -18.92 0.16
C PRO A 8 -33.24 -17.68 -0.43
N PHE A 9 -34.08 -16.76 -0.91
CA PHE A 9 -33.67 -15.47 -1.50
C PHE A 9 -32.89 -14.64 -0.46
N SER A 10 -31.64 -14.29 -0.76
CA SER A 10 -30.84 -13.38 0.09
C SER A 10 -30.93 -11.96 -0.47
N PRO A 11 -31.43 -10.98 0.29
CA PRO A 11 -31.52 -9.58 -0.14
C PRO A 11 -30.17 -8.95 -0.54
N HIS A 12 -29.05 -9.57 -0.12
CA HIS A 12 -27.68 -9.08 -0.36
C HIS A 12 -26.97 -9.76 -1.54
N ASP A 13 -27.61 -10.75 -2.16
CA ASP A 13 -27.09 -11.45 -3.34
C ASP A 13 -28.28 -11.91 -4.21
N PRO A 14 -28.96 -10.96 -4.88
CA PRO A 14 -30.16 -11.26 -5.67
C PRO A 14 -29.91 -12.17 -6.87
N LEU A 15 -28.67 -12.35 -7.30
CA LEU A 15 -28.29 -13.15 -8.45
C LEU A 15 -27.54 -14.43 -8.07
N GLY A 16 -27.21 -14.64 -6.78
CA GLY A 16 -26.43 -15.80 -6.31
C GLY A 16 -25.02 -15.90 -6.92
N LEU A 17 -24.51 -14.81 -7.49
CA LEU A 17 -23.24 -14.75 -8.22
C LEU A 17 -22.06 -14.39 -7.32
N MET A 18 -22.33 -13.83 -6.14
CA MET A 18 -21.23 -13.51 -5.19
C MET A 18 -20.76 -14.79 -4.51
N PRO A 19 -19.48 -15.16 -4.63
CA PRO A 19 -18.93 -16.25 -3.84
C PRO A 19 -19.15 -15.95 -2.37
N LYS A 20 -19.66 -16.91 -1.60
CA LYS A 20 -20.05 -16.78 -0.17
C LYS A 20 -18.98 -16.19 0.74
N GLN A 21 -17.74 -16.05 0.27
CA GLN A 21 -16.57 -15.53 0.98
C GLN A 21 -15.65 -14.72 0.06
N PHE A 22 -16.14 -13.63 -0.54
CA PHE A 22 -15.25 -12.69 -1.25
C PHE A 22 -14.77 -11.58 -0.30
N PRO A 23 -13.45 -11.26 -0.31
CA PRO A 23 -12.38 -11.93 -1.03
C PRO A 23 -11.99 -13.28 -0.40
N SER A 24 -11.48 -14.23 -1.22
CA SER A 24 -10.93 -15.48 -0.69
C SER A 24 -9.57 -15.22 -0.02
N GLY A 25 -9.21 -16.01 1.00
CA GLY A 25 -7.90 -15.90 1.65
C GLY A 25 -6.74 -16.15 0.69
N PHE A 26 -6.94 -17.01 -0.32
CA PHE A 26 -5.94 -17.25 -1.38
C PHE A 26 -5.69 -15.99 -2.22
N LEU A 27 -6.75 -15.31 -2.67
CA LEU A 27 -6.61 -14.06 -3.42
C LEU A 27 -5.88 -12.98 -2.59
N VAL A 28 -6.24 -12.85 -1.32
CA VAL A 28 -5.55 -11.91 -0.40
C VAL A 28 -4.07 -12.25 -0.29
N ALA A 29 -3.72 -13.51 -0.09
CA ALA A 29 -2.32 -13.94 0.00
C ALA A 29 -1.54 -13.65 -1.28
N VAL A 30 -2.11 -13.95 -2.46
CA VAL A 30 -1.49 -13.67 -3.76
C VAL A 30 -1.23 -12.17 -3.94
N LEU A 31 -2.22 -11.31 -3.65
CA LEU A 31 -2.08 -9.88 -3.82
C LEU A 31 -1.08 -9.26 -2.82
N LEU A 32 -1.06 -9.71 -1.56
CA LEU A 32 -0.07 -9.29 -0.58
C LEU A 32 1.35 -9.70 -1.01
N THR A 33 1.52 -10.93 -1.50
CA THR A 33 2.80 -11.42 -2.00
C THR A 33 3.25 -10.60 -3.21
N ALA A 34 2.37 -10.38 -4.19
CA ALA A 34 2.70 -9.59 -5.38
C ALA A 34 3.11 -8.15 -5.03
N SER A 35 2.38 -7.50 -4.12
CA SER A 35 2.72 -6.17 -3.64
C SER A 35 4.05 -6.13 -2.87
N GLY A 36 4.31 -7.15 -2.03
CA GLY A 36 5.57 -7.28 -1.30
C GLY A 36 6.77 -7.53 -2.23
N LEU A 37 6.59 -8.34 -3.27
CA LEU A 37 7.62 -8.58 -4.28
C LEU A 37 7.91 -7.32 -5.10
N LEU A 38 6.89 -6.58 -5.53
CA LEU A 38 7.09 -5.33 -6.26
C LEU A 38 7.85 -4.32 -5.40
N TRP A 39 7.47 -4.15 -4.13
CA TRP A 39 8.20 -3.30 -3.20
C TRP A 39 9.66 -3.74 -3.03
N ALA A 40 9.91 -5.04 -2.88
CA ALA A 40 11.27 -5.56 -2.76
C ALA A 40 12.11 -5.29 -4.02
N VAL A 41 11.52 -5.47 -5.22
CA VAL A 41 12.17 -5.13 -6.49
C VAL A 41 12.57 -3.66 -6.53
N MET A 42 11.66 -2.75 -6.15
CA MET A 42 11.92 -1.31 -6.11
C MET A 42 13.01 -0.96 -5.08
N PHE A 43 12.88 -1.49 -3.87
CA PHE A 43 13.80 -1.18 -2.77
C PHE A 43 15.23 -1.66 -3.04
N PHE A 44 15.41 -2.92 -3.45
CA PHE A 44 16.73 -3.53 -3.71
C PHE A 44 17.28 -3.23 -5.11
N GLY A 45 16.44 -2.81 -6.04
CA GLY A 45 16.79 -2.44 -7.41
C GLY A 45 16.96 -0.92 -7.58
N PRO A 46 15.95 -0.22 -8.10
CA PRO A 46 16.04 1.21 -8.45
C PRO A 46 16.43 2.12 -7.28
N LEU A 47 15.78 2.00 -6.13
CA LEU A 47 16.08 2.87 -4.98
C LEU A 47 17.51 2.64 -4.45
N ALA A 48 17.96 1.37 -4.37
CA ALA A 48 19.33 1.07 -4.00
C ALA A 48 20.33 1.58 -5.04
N HIS A 49 19.99 1.58 -6.33
CA HIS A 49 20.84 2.12 -7.39
C HIS A 49 20.97 3.65 -7.27
N LEU A 50 19.86 4.38 -7.08
CA LEU A 50 19.86 5.82 -6.87
C LEU A 50 20.65 6.22 -5.61
N SER A 51 20.53 5.44 -4.53
CA SER A 51 21.32 5.65 -3.31
C SER A 51 22.83 5.51 -3.60
N ARG A 52 23.25 4.49 -4.37
CA ARG A 52 24.67 4.34 -4.76
C ARG A 52 25.17 5.51 -5.63
N LEU A 53 24.37 5.95 -6.61
CA LEU A 53 24.72 7.08 -7.48
C LEU A 53 24.88 8.39 -6.69
N SER A 54 24.10 8.58 -5.65
CA SER A 54 24.15 9.78 -4.80
C SER A 54 25.23 9.74 -3.69
N GLY A 55 26.08 8.70 -3.68
CA GLY A 55 27.07 8.54 -2.61
C GLY A 55 26.47 8.11 -1.27
N GLY A 56 25.35 7.38 -1.27
CA GLY A 56 24.71 6.85 -0.08
C GLY A 56 23.53 7.70 0.47
N MET A 57 23.11 8.76 -0.25
CA MET A 57 21.93 9.52 0.16
C MET A 57 20.67 8.67 -0.04
N THR A 58 19.72 8.84 0.85
CA THR A 58 18.41 8.17 0.77
C THR A 58 17.57 8.79 -0.35
N PRO A 59 16.98 8.01 -1.28
CA PRO A 59 16.00 8.50 -2.26
C PRO A 59 14.77 9.14 -1.59
N PHE A 60 14.03 9.97 -2.32
CA PHE A 60 12.88 10.72 -1.79
C PHE A 60 11.83 9.81 -1.15
N ASP A 61 11.47 8.74 -1.85
CA ASP A 61 10.37 7.82 -1.54
C ASP A 61 10.44 7.17 -0.15
N ILE A 62 11.65 7.08 0.42
CA ILE A 62 11.92 6.36 1.66
C ILE A 62 12.55 7.24 2.74
N ARG A 63 12.25 8.55 2.75
CA ARG A 63 12.69 9.52 3.77
C ARG A 63 11.61 9.78 4.83
N PRO A 64 11.57 9.06 5.95
CA PRO A 64 10.50 9.16 6.94
C PRO A 64 10.40 10.52 7.60
N TRP A 65 11.49 11.28 7.62
CA TRP A 65 11.54 12.63 8.20
C TRP A 65 11.38 13.73 7.16
N GLY A 66 11.08 13.35 5.90
CA GLY A 66 10.99 14.28 4.80
C GLY A 66 12.35 14.83 4.37
N TYR A 67 12.33 15.95 3.67
CA TYR A 67 13.53 16.63 3.15
C TYR A 67 13.24 18.11 2.87
N SER A 68 14.28 18.90 3.00
CA SER A 68 14.31 20.31 2.66
C SER A 68 14.61 20.55 1.17
N TYR A 69 14.42 21.78 0.71
CA TYR A 69 14.83 22.19 -0.63
C TYR A 69 16.33 21.95 -0.89
N ALA A 70 17.18 22.25 0.10
CA ALA A 70 18.62 22.05 -0.03
C ALA A 70 18.99 20.57 -0.18
N GLU A 71 18.34 19.69 0.58
CA GLU A 71 18.55 18.24 0.49
C GLU A 71 18.01 17.66 -0.83
N ALA A 72 16.85 18.14 -1.31
CA ALA A 72 16.31 17.74 -2.60
C ALA A 72 17.26 18.12 -3.75
N ARG A 73 17.75 19.36 -3.72
CA ARG A 73 18.73 19.84 -4.70
C ARG A 73 20.03 19.05 -4.65
N ALA A 74 20.59 18.84 -3.47
CA ALA A 74 21.83 18.08 -3.29
C ALA A 74 21.71 16.65 -3.79
N PHE A 75 20.60 15.99 -3.53
CA PHE A 75 20.34 14.63 -4.03
C PHE A 75 20.25 14.58 -5.55
N LEU A 76 19.47 15.48 -6.18
CA LEU A 76 19.31 15.53 -7.63
C LEU A 76 20.61 15.94 -8.36
N GLU A 77 21.45 16.75 -7.71
CA GLU A 77 22.78 17.08 -8.21
C GLU A 77 23.72 15.87 -8.13
N ALA A 78 23.74 15.19 -6.99
CA ALA A 78 24.61 14.03 -6.74
C ALA A 78 24.32 12.84 -7.68
N ILE A 79 23.06 12.54 -7.97
CA ILE A 79 22.73 11.46 -8.92
C ILE A 79 23.08 11.80 -10.38
N GLY A 80 23.36 13.06 -10.70
CA GLY A 80 23.74 13.50 -12.04
C GLY A 80 22.61 13.37 -13.09
N ALA A 81 22.94 13.63 -14.35
CA ALA A 81 21.96 13.53 -15.45
C ALA A 81 21.48 12.09 -15.68
N GLU A 82 22.38 11.13 -15.60
CA GLU A 82 22.09 9.70 -15.75
C GLU A 82 21.13 9.22 -14.65
N GLY A 83 21.42 9.54 -13.38
CA GLY A 83 20.56 9.17 -12.25
C GLY A 83 19.19 9.82 -12.31
N ARG A 84 19.07 11.08 -12.77
CA ARG A 84 17.77 11.72 -12.98
C ARG A 84 16.97 11.03 -14.09
N ALA A 85 17.60 10.65 -15.19
CA ALA A 85 16.94 9.89 -16.26
C ALA A 85 16.52 8.49 -15.77
N TYR A 86 17.36 7.85 -14.96
CA TYR A 86 17.07 6.57 -14.33
C TYR A 86 15.88 6.68 -13.35
N TYR A 87 15.82 7.74 -12.53
CA TYR A 87 14.69 7.98 -11.65
C TYR A 87 13.39 8.14 -12.45
N ALA A 88 13.42 8.96 -13.51
CA ALA A 88 12.26 9.25 -14.35
C ALA A 88 11.70 8.03 -15.11
N SER A 89 12.49 6.98 -15.33
CA SER A 89 12.06 5.83 -16.13
C SER A 89 11.88 4.56 -15.31
N PRO A 90 12.92 3.77 -14.93
CA PRO A 90 12.64 2.50 -14.27
C PRO A 90 11.98 2.65 -12.90
N GLU A 91 12.35 3.68 -12.12
CA GLU A 91 11.81 3.86 -10.77
C GLU A 91 10.35 4.31 -10.81
N LEU A 92 10.06 5.47 -11.39
CA LEU A 92 8.70 6.02 -11.43
C LEU A 92 7.72 5.15 -12.23
N ILE A 93 8.19 4.35 -13.20
CA ILE A 93 7.33 3.38 -13.89
C ILE A 93 6.89 2.27 -12.93
N LEU A 94 7.81 1.68 -12.18
CA LEU A 94 7.47 0.64 -11.19
C LEU A 94 6.58 1.22 -10.09
N ASP A 95 6.91 2.42 -9.63
CA ASP A 95 6.17 3.10 -8.58
C ASP A 95 4.78 3.61 -9.04
N ALA A 96 4.51 3.73 -10.33
CA ALA A 96 3.15 3.94 -10.83
C ALA A 96 2.21 2.74 -10.58
N PHE A 97 2.75 1.52 -10.52
CA PHE A 97 1.98 0.31 -10.25
C PHE A 97 1.87 -0.03 -8.77
N TYR A 98 2.81 0.42 -7.94
CA TYR A 98 2.85 0.06 -6.53
C TYR A 98 1.67 0.61 -5.72
N PRO A 99 1.31 1.92 -5.75
CA PRO A 99 0.22 2.48 -4.96
C PRO A 99 -1.13 1.79 -5.18
N PRO A 100 -1.62 1.57 -6.42
CA PRO A 100 -2.88 0.87 -6.62
C PRO A 100 -2.83 -0.58 -6.15
N LEU A 101 -1.73 -1.29 -6.37
CA LEU A 101 -1.56 -2.67 -5.89
C LEU A 101 -1.50 -2.71 -4.36
N TYR A 102 -0.83 -1.75 -3.72
CA TYR A 102 -0.80 -1.60 -2.27
C TYR A 102 -2.21 -1.38 -1.71
N ALA A 103 -2.95 -0.40 -2.23
CA ALA A 103 -4.30 -0.08 -1.76
C ALA A 103 -5.25 -1.27 -1.87
N VAL A 104 -5.24 -1.96 -3.02
CA VAL A 104 -6.11 -3.13 -3.27
C VAL A 104 -5.71 -4.30 -2.36
N SER A 105 -4.44 -4.64 -2.28
CA SER A 105 -3.98 -5.80 -1.50
C SER A 105 -4.26 -5.63 0.00
N ARG A 106 -3.93 -4.47 0.59
CA ARG A 106 -4.16 -4.17 2.01
C ARG A 106 -5.63 -3.92 2.31
N GLY A 107 -6.33 -3.23 1.44
CA GLY A 107 -7.78 -3.03 1.56
C GLY A 107 -8.56 -4.35 1.60
N LEU A 108 -8.26 -5.26 0.68
CA LEU A 108 -8.87 -6.59 0.67
C LEU A 108 -8.44 -7.46 1.86
N ALA A 109 -7.19 -7.33 2.33
CA ALA A 109 -6.72 -8.03 3.53
C ALA A 109 -7.45 -7.56 4.79
N LEU A 110 -7.58 -6.25 4.99
CA LEU A 110 -8.32 -5.66 6.10
C LEU A 110 -9.82 -6.03 6.03
N TRP A 111 -10.40 -6.00 4.82
CA TRP A 111 -11.76 -6.46 4.61
C TRP A 111 -11.92 -7.92 4.98
N TRP A 112 -11.02 -8.79 4.54
CA TRP A 112 -11.03 -10.22 4.81
C TRP A 112 -10.85 -10.54 6.30
N LEU A 113 -9.91 -9.90 6.98
CA LEU A 113 -9.66 -10.08 8.41
C LEU A 113 -10.86 -9.64 9.26
N THR A 114 -11.61 -8.65 8.83
CA THR A 114 -12.79 -8.13 9.55
C THR A 114 -14.10 -8.82 9.18
N MET A 115 -14.08 -9.89 8.36
CA MET A 115 -15.27 -10.68 8.07
C MET A 115 -15.86 -11.33 9.33
N PRO A 116 -17.19 -11.57 9.38
CA PRO A 116 -17.84 -12.22 10.51
C PRO A 116 -17.17 -13.55 10.87
N GLY A 117 -16.97 -13.78 12.18
CA GLY A 117 -16.37 -14.99 12.70
C GLY A 117 -14.84 -15.05 12.66
N ARG A 118 -14.14 -14.07 12.07
CA ARG A 118 -12.67 -14.06 12.04
C ARG A 118 -12.07 -13.55 13.34
N ILE A 119 -12.34 -12.31 13.70
CA ILE A 119 -11.77 -11.67 14.90
C ILE A 119 -12.77 -11.57 16.06
N GLY A 120 -14.05 -11.86 15.85
CA GLY A 120 -15.09 -11.78 16.85
C GLY A 120 -16.32 -12.64 16.49
N LYS A 121 -17.21 -12.91 17.49
CA LYS A 121 -18.53 -13.48 17.24
C LYS A 121 -19.45 -12.44 16.59
N ALA A 122 -19.39 -11.18 17.04
CA ALA A 122 -20.12 -10.06 16.47
C ALA A 122 -19.45 -9.56 15.19
N PRO A 123 -20.24 -9.13 14.18
CA PRO A 123 -19.71 -8.52 12.96
C PRO A 123 -19.07 -7.16 13.28
N VAL A 124 -17.93 -6.88 12.64
CA VAL A 124 -17.33 -5.54 12.69
C VAL A 124 -18.25 -4.55 11.95
N PRO A 125 -18.62 -3.41 12.57
CA PRO A 125 -19.48 -2.42 11.92
C PRO A 125 -18.92 -1.95 10.58
N LEU A 126 -19.79 -1.79 9.58
CA LEU A 126 -19.38 -1.43 8.22
C LEU A 126 -18.59 -0.10 8.18
N LYS A 127 -18.97 0.87 9.00
CA LYS A 127 -18.25 2.15 9.12
C LYS A 127 -16.78 1.95 9.56
N VAL A 128 -16.54 1.04 10.51
CA VAL A 128 -15.19 0.72 10.99
C VAL A 128 -14.38 0.04 9.88
N ARG A 129 -14.99 -0.88 9.12
CA ARG A 129 -14.32 -1.55 8.00
C ARG A 129 -13.91 -0.55 6.92
N TRP A 130 -14.77 0.40 6.58
CA TRP A 130 -14.42 1.45 5.61
C TRP A 130 -13.33 2.39 6.15
N ALA A 131 -13.38 2.74 7.45
CA ALA A 131 -12.32 3.54 8.06
C ALA A 131 -10.95 2.84 8.00
N LEU A 132 -10.91 1.53 8.25
CA LEU A 132 -9.69 0.74 8.12
C LEU A 132 -9.15 0.73 6.67
N ILE A 133 -10.03 0.58 5.67
CA ILE A 133 -9.64 0.55 4.25
C ILE A 133 -9.22 1.94 3.75
N ALA A 134 -9.75 3.01 4.32
CA ALA A 134 -9.36 4.36 3.97
C ALA A 134 -7.87 4.64 4.23
N VAL A 135 -7.25 3.95 5.19
CA VAL A 135 -5.82 4.16 5.53
C VAL A 135 -4.87 3.74 4.39
N PRO A 136 -4.94 2.50 3.84
CA PRO A 136 -4.12 2.15 2.69
C PRO A 136 -4.47 2.93 1.41
N ILE A 137 -5.72 3.38 1.24
CA ILE A 137 -6.09 4.27 0.14
C ILE A 137 -5.41 5.64 0.30
N LEU A 138 -5.40 6.19 1.52
CA LEU A 138 -4.69 7.44 1.81
C LEU A 138 -3.20 7.33 1.50
N MET A 139 -2.55 6.25 1.97
CA MET A 139 -1.15 5.98 1.66
C MET A 139 -0.90 5.99 0.15
N ALA A 140 -1.68 5.23 -0.61
CA ALA A 140 -1.53 5.14 -2.06
C ALA A 140 -1.80 6.49 -2.78
N THR A 141 -2.75 7.28 -2.29
CA THR A 141 -3.03 8.61 -2.85
C THR A 141 -1.86 9.56 -2.63
N LEU A 142 -1.26 9.55 -1.44
CA LEU A 142 -0.10 10.38 -1.12
C LEU A 142 1.14 9.96 -1.92
N ASP A 143 1.30 8.67 -2.17
CA ASP A 143 2.35 8.11 -3.01
C ASP A 143 2.25 8.62 -4.46
N VAL A 144 1.05 8.61 -5.04
CA VAL A 144 0.80 9.18 -6.37
C VAL A 144 1.09 10.69 -6.40
N ILE A 145 0.72 11.43 -5.35
CA ILE A 145 1.01 12.87 -5.24
C ILE A 145 2.52 13.10 -5.19
N GLU A 146 3.26 12.35 -4.37
CA GLU A 146 4.71 12.42 -4.28
C GLU A 146 5.36 12.16 -5.64
N ASN A 147 4.98 11.06 -6.32
CA ASN A 147 5.50 10.71 -7.65
C ASN A 147 5.28 11.83 -8.66
N GLY A 148 4.10 12.46 -8.64
CA GLY A 148 3.82 13.63 -9.45
C GLY A 148 4.76 14.80 -9.15
N CYS A 149 5.04 15.06 -7.86
CA CYS A 149 5.99 16.08 -7.45
C CYS A 149 7.42 15.75 -7.88
N ILE A 150 7.84 14.48 -7.77
CA ILE A 150 9.17 14.03 -8.21
C ILE A 150 9.32 14.23 -9.72
N VAL A 151 8.31 13.87 -10.53
CA VAL A 151 8.30 14.15 -11.98
C VAL A 151 8.50 15.63 -12.25
N VAL A 152 7.78 16.50 -11.54
CA VAL A 152 7.91 17.96 -11.70
C VAL A 152 9.31 18.44 -11.29
N MET A 153 9.87 17.93 -10.19
CA MET A 153 11.23 18.29 -9.77
C MET A 153 12.29 17.86 -10.79
N LEU A 154 12.17 16.66 -11.36
CA LEU A 154 13.08 16.19 -12.42
C LEU A 154 12.98 17.03 -13.69
N TRP A 155 11.76 17.40 -14.10
CA TRP A 155 11.52 18.22 -15.30
C TRP A 155 12.00 19.67 -15.13
N MET A 156 11.82 20.25 -13.93
CA MET A 156 12.23 21.64 -13.65
C MET A 156 13.72 21.80 -13.36
N TRP A 157 14.48 20.72 -13.23
CA TRP A 157 15.91 20.79 -12.93
C TRP A 157 16.66 21.73 -13.89
N PRO A 158 17.58 22.63 -13.41
CA PRO A 158 18.04 22.79 -12.03
C PRO A 158 17.23 23.79 -11.16
N ARG A 159 16.09 24.31 -11.64
CA ARG A 159 15.26 25.34 -10.99
C ARG A 159 14.06 24.70 -10.28
N LEU A 160 14.32 24.12 -9.10
CA LEU A 160 13.27 23.51 -8.30
C LEU A 160 12.30 24.58 -7.74
N SER A 161 11.05 24.21 -7.53
CA SER A 161 10.05 25.00 -6.81
C SER A 161 10.03 24.58 -5.35
N ASN A 162 10.13 25.57 -4.41
CA ASN A 162 10.00 25.29 -2.97
C ASN A 162 8.68 24.59 -2.65
N GLY A 163 7.56 25.06 -3.17
CA GLY A 163 6.25 24.49 -2.90
C GLY A 163 6.13 23.05 -3.37
N VAL A 164 6.71 22.69 -4.52
CA VAL A 164 6.71 21.29 -5.01
C VAL A 164 7.53 20.40 -4.08
N VAL A 165 8.70 20.87 -3.64
CA VAL A 165 9.54 20.11 -2.70
C VAL A 165 8.84 19.91 -1.36
N GLU A 166 8.19 20.96 -0.81
CA GLU A 166 7.45 20.87 0.45
C GLU A 166 6.26 19.90 0.37
N ILE A 167 5.47 19.98 -0.71
CA ILE A 167 4.34 19.06 -0.93
C ILE A 167 4.85 17.62 -1.04
N SER A 168 5.91 17.38 -1.82
CA SER A 168 6.50 16.06 -1.98
C SER A 168 7.01 15.52 -0.65
N SER A 169 7.80 16.32 0.09
CA SER A 169 8.33 15.95 1.40
C SER A 169 7.22 15.63 2.43
N LEU A 170 6.14 16.41 2.46
CA LEU A 170 5.00 16.15 3.33
C LEU A 170 4.25 14.89 2.91
N ALA A 171 4.05 14.69 1.62
CA ALA A 171 3.41 13.47 1.08
C ALA A 171 4.20 12.22 1.48
N THR A 172 5.54 12.24 1.35
CA THR A 172 6.44 11.16 1.81
C THR A 172 6.25 10.84 3.29
N GLN A 173 6.27 11.85 4.15
CA GLN A 173 6.13 11.64 5.60
C GLN A 173 4.78 11.02 5.95
N VAL A 174 3.69 11.60 5.42
CA VAL A 174 2.34 11.13 5.75
C VAL A 174 2.06 9.76 5.14
N LYS A 175 2.55 9.46 3.91
CA LYS A 175 2.40 8.12 3.33
C LYS A 175 3.11 7.05 4.15
N ILE A 176 4.31 7.33 4.65
CA ILE A 176 5.06 6.38 5.50
C ILE A 176 4.32 6.11 6.81
N ILE A 177 3.76 7.15 7.45
CA ILE A 177 2.94 7.00 8.66
C ILE A 177 1.68 6.17 8.36
N ALA A 178 0.97 6.49 7.27
CA ALA A 178 -0.23 5.74 6.86
C ALA A 178 0.10 4.28 6.51
N GLY A 179 1.24 4.04 5.87
CA GLY A 179 1.76 2.71 5.60
C GLY A 179 2.05 1.92 6.88
N ALA A 180 2.81 2.49 7.80
CA ALA A 180 3.13 1.89 9.09
C ALA A 180 1.85 1.57 9.90
N LEU A 181 0.88 2.48 9.90
CA LEU A 181 -0.42 2.25 10.54
C LEU A 181 -1.17 1.09 9.88
N THR A 182 -1.20 1.02 8.55
CA THR A 182 -1.84 -0.07 7.81
C THR A 182 -1.24 -1.43 8.18
N GLU A 183 0.09 -1.56 8.16
CA GLU A 183 0.78 -2.81 8.48
C GLU A 183 0.57 -3.20 9.95
N THR A 184 0.60 -2.24 10.87
CA THR A 184 0.33 -2.47 12.31
C THR A 184 -1.09 -2.97 12.54
N LEU A 185 -2.09 -2.34 11.90
CA LEU A 185 -3.50 -2.78 11.98
C LEU A 185 -3.68 -4.19 11.41
N MET A 186 -3.10 -4.47 10.25
CA MET A 186 -3.15 -5.80 9.64
C MET A 186 -2.50 -6.86 10.53
N ALA A 187 -1.31 -6.59 11.05
CA ALA A 187 -0.60 -7.51 11.93
C ALA A 187 -1.41 -7.80 13.20
N GLY A 188 -1.94 -6.76 13.85
CA GLY A 188 -2.78 -6.91 15.04
C GLY A 188 -4.04 -7.75 14.78
N LEU A 189 -4.75 -7.47 13.69
CA LEU A 189 -5.94 -8.25 13.30
C LEU A 189 -5.59 -9.70 12.94
N ALA A 190 -4.46 -9.92 12.26
CA ALA A 190 -3.99 -11.26 11.90
C ALA A 190 -3.61 -12.07 13.15
N VAL A 191 -2.95 -11.46 14.13
CA VAL A 191 -2.65 -12.12 15.42
C VAL A 191 -3.95 -12.53 16.14
N VAL A 192 -4.93 -11.64 16.25
CA VAL A 192 -6.23 -11.96 16.86
C VAL A 192 -6.90 -13.12 16.11
N TRP A 193 -6.89 -13.12 14.80
CA TRP A 193 -7.44 -14.20 13.98
C TRP A 193 -6.74 -15.54 14.23
N LEU A 194 -5.40 -15.55 14.26
CA LEU A 194 -4.60 -16.75 14.52
C LEU A 194 -4.85 -17.31 15.91
N LEU A 195 -4.83 -16.47 16.95
CA LEU A 195 -5.11 -16.90 18.33
C LEU A 195 -6.50 -17.57 18.43
N ARG A 196 -7.50 -17.06 17.73
CA ARG A 196 -8.82 -17.67 17.68
C ARG A 196 -8.87 -18.99 16.93
N LEU A 197 -8.09 -19.14 15.87
CA LEU A 197 -7.98 -20.43 15.17
C LEU A 197 -7.37 -21.50 16.10
N PHE A 198 -6.33 -21.16 16.83
CA PHE A 198 -5.73 -22.08 17.81
C PHE A 198 -6.69 -22.43 18.94
N ALA A 199 -7.36 -21.43 19.52
CA ALA A 199 -8.33 -21.68 20.59
C ALA A 199 -9.45 -22.63 20.17
N ARG A 200 -9.98 -22.50 18.95
CA ARG A 200 -11.01 -23.42 18.43
C ARG A 200 -10.50 -24.85 18.31
N ARG A 201 -9.26 -25.06 17.84
CA ARG A 201 -8.68 -26.41 17.68
C ARG A 201 -8.39 -27.12 18.99
N VAL A 202 -8.26 -26.39 20.09
CA VAL A 202 -7.97 -26.95 21.41
C VAL A 202 -9.27 -27.36 22.15
N TYR A 203 -10.39 -26.74 21.83
CA TYR A 203 -11.67 -26.94 22.54
C TYR A 203 -12.74 -27.69 21.72
N ASP A 204 -12.46 -28.01 20.43
CA ASP A 204 -13.24 -28.93 19.57
C ASP A 204 -12.55 -30.31 19.53
#